data_3cf28f9d85529e9e92381e61a42ec410
#
_entry.id   3cf28f9d85529e9e92381e61a42ec410
#
_cell.length_a   1.000
_cell.length_b   1.000
_cell.length_c   1.000
_cell.angle_alpha   90.00
_cell.angle_beta   90.00
_cell.angle_gamma   90.00
#
_symmetry.space_group_name_H-M   'P 1'
#
loop_
_entity.id
_entity.type
_entity.pdbx_description
1 polymer ?
#
loop_
_entity_poly.entity_id
_entity_poly.type
_entity_poly.pdbx_seq_one_letter_code
_entity_poly.pdbx_strand_id
1 'polypeptide(L)'
;MELIVKDIVKKFNGVNVLDGVSTTFKWGNCYLLLGQNGAGKSTLSKCIAGDLKSDEGSMQIHGSSVNVHEQVALQYQFFSSYQHLKIREVIALFATLTNNRIDLGELYEILGLSTYDHILMKNASGGQRKAVSIYLSFLLNKPIIILDEPFADLDLTKKKQLMFYLQQEISQRNKLLIIISHEVAGLEPLFDYIVILKEGKIIENATQDELYHKYTDARLPGIEGLYYEATGQILGGKAG
;
A
#
# COMPACT_ATOMS: atom_id res chain seq x y z
N MET A 1 -5.99 -15.53 9.32
CA MET A 1 -5.58 -14.40 10.19
C MET A 1 -6.22 -13.12 9.69
N GLU A 2 -6.48 -12.15 10.57
CA GLU A 2 -7.09 -10.88 10.24
C GLU A 2 -6.42 -9.74 11.02
N LEU A 3 -6.16 -8.62 10.35
CA LEU A 3 -5.82 -7.35 10.99
C LEU A 3 -7.13 -6.60 11.25
N ILE A 4 -7.43 -6.36 12.52
CA ILE A 4 -8.59 -5.60 12.96
C ILE A 4 -8.13 -4.19 13.33
N VAL A 5 -8.69 -3.21 12.66
CA VAL A 5 -8.53 -1.78 12.95
C VAL A 5 -9.85 -1.30 13.53
N LYS A 6 -9.84 -0.71 14.74
CA LYS A 6 -11.07 -0.35 15.46
C LYS A 6 -11.00 1.07 15.99
N ASP A 7 -11.97 1.89 15.55
CA ASP A 7 -12.26 3.26 16.01
C ASP A 7 -11.04 4.18 16.01
N ILE A 8 -10.19 4.06 14.98
CA ILE A 8 -8.96 4.86 14.88
C ILE A 8 -9.30 6.32 14.61
N VAL A 9 -8.86 7.18 15.51
CA VAL A 9 -8.91 8.64 15.35
C VAL A 9 -7.49 9.18 15.29
N LYS A 10 -7.26 10.11 14.35
CA LYS A 10 -6.02 10.88 14.26
C LYS A 10 -6.30 12.34 13.98
N LYS A 11 -5.78 13.21 14.84
CA LYS A 11 -5.95 14.66 14.77
C LYS A 11 -4.63 15.34 14.42
N PHE A 12 -4.71 16.39 13.62
CA PHE A 12 -3.63 17.35 13.41
C PHE A 12 -4.19 18.76 13.62
N ASN A 13 -3.59 19.52 14.50
CA ASN A 13 -4.02 20.89 14.83
C ASN A 13 -5.53 20.97 15.16
N GLY A 14 -6.05 19.96 15.88
CA GLY A 14 -7.46 19.92 16.27
C GLY A 14 -8.44 19.42 15.21
N VAL A 15 -7.97 19.14 13.99
CA VAL A 15 -8.80 18.61 12.88
C VAL A 15 -8.65 17.09 12.77
N ASN A 16 -9.76 16.36 12.77
CA ASN A 16 -9.75 14.92 12.52
C ASN A 16 -9.37 14.63 11.07
N VAL A 17 -8.23 13.95 10.86
CA VAL A 17 -7.82 13.42 9.56
C VAL A 17 -8.29 11.96 9.41
N LEU A 18 -8.35 11.23 10.54
CA LEU A 18 -9.09 9.97 10.66
C LEU A 18 -10.13 10.15 11.75
N ASP A 19 -11.35 9.72 11.49
CA ASP A 19 -12.51 9.97 12.35
C ASP A 19 -13.29 8.67 12.62
N GLY A 20 -12.77 7.85 13.54
CA GLY A 20 -13.38 6.58 13.94
C GLY A 20 -13.25 5.48 12.87
N VAL A 21 -12.10 5.38 12.22
CA VAL A 21 -11.86 4.37 11.17
C VAL A 21 -11.89 2.97 11.76
N SER A 22 -12.83 2.15 11.27
CA SER A 22 -12.94 0.74 11.63
C SER A 22 -13.00 -0.12 10.37
N THR A 23 -12.12 -1.14 10.29
CA THR A 23 -12.04 -2.05 9.15
C THR A 23 -11.30 -3.32 9.52
N THR A 24 -11.45 -4.36 8.71
CA THR A 24 -10.74 -5.64 8.85
C THR A 24 -10.07 -6.01 7.53
N PHE A 25 -8.82 -6.44 7.63
CA PHE A 25 -8.04 -6.92 6.49
C PHE A 25 -7.68 -8.40 6.71
N LYS A 26 -7.96 -9.25 5.74
CA LYS A 26 -7.70 -10.70 5.78
C LYS A 26 -6.38 -11.03 5.09
N TRP A 27 -5.60 -11.94 5.70
CA TRP A 27 -4.38 -12.48 5.06
C TRP A 27 -4.71 -13.22 3.77
N GLY A 28 -3.75 -13.27 2.86
CA GLY A 28 -3.90 -13.90 1.56
C GLY A 28 -4.76 -13.11 0.59
N ASN A 29 -4.93 -11.80 0.84
CA ASN A 29 -5.71 -10.91 -0.03
C ASN A 29 -4.98 -9.61 -0.30
N CYS A 30 -5.32 -8.99 -1.42
CA CYS A 30 -4.92 -7.66 -1.80
C CYS A 30 -6.09 -6.67 -1.65
N TYR A 31 -5.85 -5.62 -0.90
CA TYR A 31 -6.80 -4.53 -0.68
C TYR A 31 -6.36 -3.30 -1.46
N LEU A 32 -7.26 -2.75 -2.26
CA LEU A 32 -7.09 -1.44 -2.88
C LEU A 32 -7.68 -0.37 -1.98
N LEU A 33 -6.86 0.53 -1.44
CA LEU A 33 -7.31 1.66 -0.63
C LEU A 33 -7.46 2.90 -1.50
N LEU A 34 -8.70 3.28 -1.76
CA LEU A 34 -9.10 4.44 -2.55
C LEU A 34 -9.52 5.61 -1.67
N GLY A 35 -9.45 6.81 -2.23
CA GLY A 35 -9.88 8.05 -1.61
C GLY A 35 -9.19 9.24 -2.25
N GLN A 36 -9.78 10.43 -2.15
CA GLN A 36 -9.16 11.65 -2.67
C GLN A 36 -7.87 12.02 -1.93
N ASN A 37 -7.12 12.96 -2.51
CA ASN A 37 -6.00 13.58 -1.82
C ASN A 37 -6.51 14.27 -0.55
N GLY A 38 -5.86 14.00 0.58
CA GLY A 38 -6.31 14.51 1.88
C GLY A 38 -7.37 13.65 2.59
N ALA A 39 -7.90 12.58 1.98
CA ALA A 39 -8.89 11.70 2.62
C ALA A 39 -8.37 10.94 3.86
N GLY A 40 -7.04 10.90 4.07
CA GLY A 40 -6.42 10.24 5.22
C GLY A 40 -5.70 8.92 4.91
N LYS A 41 -5.59 8.50 3.64
CA LYS A 41 -4.97 7.20 3.23
C LYS A 41 -3.56 7.01 3.78
N SER A 42 -2.65 7.97 3.54
CA SER A 42 -1.28 7.91 4.04
C SER A 42 -1.20 8.01 5.57
N THR A 43 -2.16 8.71 6.20
CA THR A 43 -2.28 8.78 7.67
C THR A 43 -2.67 7.42 8.23
N LEU A 44 -3.67 6.75 7.64
CA LEU A 44 -4.09 5.41 8.03
C LEU A 44 -2.95 4.40 7.87
N SER A 45 -2.26 4.41 6.73
CA SER A 45 -1.11 3.54 6.48
C SER A 45 0.01 3.72 7.50
N LYS A 46 0.34 4.96 7.84
CA LYS A 46 1.35 5.28 8.87
C LYS A 46 0.89 4.87 10.27
N CYS A 47 -0.41 4.98 10.59
CA CYS A 47 -0.94 4.46 11.85
C CYS A 47 -0.82 2.93 11.91
N ILE A 48 -1.16 2.22 10.83
CA ILE A 48 -1.03 0.75 10.77
C ILE A 48 0.44 0.32 10.89
N ALA A 49 1.35 1.04 10.25
CA ALA A 49 2.79 0.75 10.32
C ALA A 49 3.45 1.14 11.66
N GLY A 50 2.76 1.94 12.50
CA GLY A 50 3.31 2.45 13.76
C GLY A 50 4.21 3.69 13.63
N ASP A 51 4.36 4.23 12.42
CA ASP A 51 5.11 5.47 12.17
C ASP A 51 4.37 6.69 12.72
N LEU A 52 3.07 6.55 12.94
CA LEU A 52 2.21 7.57 13.50
C LEU A 52 1.29 6.96 14.57
N LYS A 53 1.38 7.45 15.79
CA LYS A 53 0.47 7.02 16.86
C LYS A 53 -0.93 7.57 16.62
N SER A 54 -1.95 6.71 16.65
CA SER A 54 -3.34 7.12 16.70
C SER A 54 -3.65 7.83 18.02
N ASP A 55 -4.60 8.76 18.02
CA ASP A 55 -5.02 9.48 19.23
C ASP A 55 -6.05 8.65 20.02
N GLU A 56 -6.89 7.87 19.31
CA GLU A 56 -7.90 6.97 19.87
C GLU A 56 -7.97 5.66 19.03
N GLY A 57 -8.62 4.65 19.57
CA GLY A 57 -8.84 3.37 18.92
C GLY A 57 -7.73 2.35 19.16
N SER A 58 -7.82 1.21 18.50
CA SER A 58 -6.88 0.10 18.66
C SER A 58 -6.69 -0.68 17.36
N MET A 59 -5.55 -1.38 17.27
CA MET A 59 -5.25 -2.32 16.20
C MET A 59 -4.73 -3.63 16.77
N GLN A 60 -5.20 -4.74 16.23
CA GLN A 60 -4.77 -6.06 16.67
C GLN A 60 -4.82 -7.09 15.53
N ILE A 61 -3.99 -8.12 15.63
CA ILE A 61 -4.10 -9.31 14.79
C ILE A 61 -4.94 -10.32 15.53
N HIS A 62 -6.06 -10.75 14.91
CA HIS A 62 -6.99 -11.69 15.53
C HIS A 62 -6.30 -13.00 15.93
N GLY A 63 -6.48 -13.39 17.20
CA GLY A 63 -5.87 -14.60 17.75
C GLY A 63 -4.36 -14.50 18.01
N SER A 64 -3.78 -13.31 18.00
CA SER A 64 -2.35 -13.11 18.25
C SER A 64 -2.11 -11.99 19.27
N SER A 65 -1.08 -12.16 20.11
CA SER A 65 -0.58 -11.13 21.03
C SER A 65 0.57 -10.31 20.44
N VAL A 66 0.92 -10.56 19.18
CA VAL A 66 2.04 -9.88 18.50
C VAL A 66 1.67 -8.43 18.21
N ASN A 67 2.63 -7.53 18.41
CA ASN A 67 2.47 -6.13 18.07
C ASN A 67 2.26 -5.98 16.56
N VAL A 68 1.15 -5.34 16.16
CA VAL A 68 0.80 -5.11 14.74
C VAL A 68 1.93 -4.40 14.01
N HIS A 69 2.50 -3.37 14.60
CA HIS A 69 3.53 -2.53 13.97
C HIS A 69 4.80 -3.29 13.60
N GLU A 70 5.12 -4.34 14.34
CA GLU A 70 6.27 -5.21 14.04
C GLU A 70 6.02 -6.14 12.84
N GLN A 71 4.77 -6.28 12.42
CA GLN A 71 4.34 -7.17 11.33
C GLN A 71 4.13 -6.42 10.02
N VAL A 72 4.36 -5.11 9.98
CA VAL A 72 4.08 -4.26 8.82
C VAL A 72 5.38 -3.79 8.16
N ALA A 73 5.43 -3.87 6.84
CA ALA A 73 6.38 -3.14 6.01
C ALA A 73 5.61 -2.08 5.23
N LEU A 74 5.91 -0.82 5.49
CA LEU A 74 5.38 0.32 4.74
C LEU A 74 6.40 0.75 3.69
N GLN A 75 5.95 0.99 2.47
CA GLN A 75 6.77 1.63 1.45
C GLN A 75 7.10 3.06 1.86
N TYR A 76 8.36 3.33 2.12
CA TYR A 76 8.82 4.66 2.50
C TYR A 76 8.99 5.58 1.28
N GLN A 77 8.50 6.80 1.40
CA GLN A 77 8.61 7.81 0.33
C GLN A 77 9.92 8.59 0.37
N PHE A 78 10.66 8.59 1.50
CA PHE A 78 11.83 9.44 1.69
C PHE A 78 13.01 8.69 2.30
N PHE A 79 14.15 8.72 1.60
CA PHE A 79 15.43 8.17 2.04
C PHE A 79 16.45 9.28 2.36
N SER A 80 16.04 10.34 3.04
CA SER A 80 16.93 11.46 3.35
C SER A 80 18.17 11.06 4.16
N SER A 81 18.04 10.02 4.99
CA SER A 81 19.13 9.52 5.84
C SER A 81 20.23 8.75 5.07
N TYR A 82 19.95 8.29 3.84
CA TYR A 82 20.86 7.42 3.09
C TYR A 82 21.42 8.09 1.81
N GLN A 83 21.38 9.42 1.73
CA GLN A 83 21.71 10.18 0.52
C GLN A 83 23.13 9.91 -0.03
N HIS A 84 24.08 9.59 0.83
CA HIS A 84 25.48 9.38 0.48
C HIS A 84 25.86 7.90 0.25
N LEU A 85 24.91 6.99 0.39
CA LEU A 85 25.09 5.58 0.07
C LEU A 85 24.65 5.30 -1.36
N LYS A 86 25.28 4.31 -1.99
CA LYS A 86 24.78 3.74 -3.25
C LYS A 86 23.53 2.91 -2.97
N ILE A 87 22.65 2.79 -3.97
CA ILE A 87 21.43 1.99 -3.85
C ILE A 87 21.73 0.58 -3.36
N ARG A 88 22.74 -0.11 -3.95
CA ARG A 88 23.16 -1.45 -3.52
C ARG A 88 23.65 -1.50 -2.07
N GLU A 89 24.25 -0.43 -1.56
CA GLU A 89 24.73 -0.34 -0.18
C GLU A 89 23.55 -0.18 0.79
N VAL A 90 22.53 0.59 0.40
CA VAL A 90 21.28 0.69 1.16
C VAL A 90 20.57 -0.66 1.20
N ILE A 91 20.45 -1.35 0.06
CA ILE A 91 19.84 -2.69 -0.01
C ILE A 91 20.63 -3.68 0.89
N ALA A 92 21.96 -3.70 0.81
CA ALA A 92 22.80 -4.54 1.64
C ALA A 92 22.63 -4.23 3.14
N LEU A 93 22.54 -2.96 3.51
CA LEU A 93 22.28 -2.55 4.89
C LEU A 93 20.95 -3.13 5.40
N PHE A 94 19.86 -2.97 4.64
CA PHE A 94 18.56 -3.51 5.02
C PHE A 94 18.56 -5.04 5.06
N ALA A 95 19.28 -5.70 4.15
CA ALA A 95 19.41 -7.15 4.15
C ALA A 95 20.04 -7.69 5.44
N THR A 96 20.94 -6.91 6.09
CA THR A 96 21.53 -7.31 7.39
C THR A 96 20.53 -7.25 8.55
N LEU A 97 19.44 -6.47 8.40
CA LEU A 97 18.40 -6.34 9.42
C LEU A 97 17.39 -7.50 9.37
N THR A 98 17.44 -8.30 8.31
CA THR A 98 16.55 -9.45 8.13
C THR A 98 17.30 -10.74 8.38
N ASN A 99 16.84 -11.56 9.32
CA ASN A 99 17.44 -12.85 9.63
C ASN A 99 17.19 -13.92 8.54
N ASN A 100 16.34 -13.63 7.57
CA ASN A 100 15.95 -14.55 6.50
C ASN A 100 16.50 -14.07 5.16
N ARG A 101 17.29 -14.92 4.51
CA ARG A 101 17.69 -14.72 3.11
C ARG A 101 16.50 -15.07 2.23
N ILE A 102 15.80 -14.03 1.75
CA ILE A 102 14.73 -14.17 0.76
C ILE A 102 15.36 -13.91 -0.59
N ASP A 103 15.05 -14.77 -1.54
CA ASP A 103 15.39 -14.50 -2.93
C ASP A 103 14.35 -13.52 -3.50
N LEU A 104 14.81 -12.32 -3.81
CA LEU A 104 14.06 -11.24 -4.45
C LEU A 104 14.66 -10.88 -5.81
N GLY A 105 15.40 -11.80 -6.44
CA GLY A 105 16.07 -11.56 -7.72
C GLY A 105 15.06 -11.16 -8.81
N GLU A 106 13.91 -11.81 -8.89
CA GLU A 106 12.84 -11.45 -9.82
C GLU A 106 12.35 -10.02 -9.60
N LEU A 107 12.04 -9.63 -8.36
CA LEU A 107 11.61 -8.27 -8.05
C LEU A 107 12.68 -7.22 -8.37
N TYR A 108 13.96 -7.58 -8.14
CA TYR A 108 15.10 -6.73 -8.47
C TYR A 108 15.15 -6.37 -9.96
N GLU A 109 14.94 -7.38 -10.83
CA GLU A 109 14.91 -7.18 -12.28
C GLU A 109 13.64 -6.47 -12.76
N ILE A 110 12.46 -6.81 -12.23
CA ILE A 110 11.20 -6.12 -12.55
C ILE A 110 11.33 -4.60 -12.28
N LEU A 111 11.92 -4.25 -11.13
CA LEU A 111 12.14 -2.86 -10.74
C LEU A 111 13.32 -2.22 -11.48
N GLY A 112 14.11 -2.99 -12.24
CA GLY A 112 15.24 -2.53 -13.02
C GLY A 112 16.42 -2.06 -12.18
N LEU A 113 16.54 -2.52 -10.92
CA LEU A 113 17.56 -2.08 -9.98
C LEU A 113 18.97 -2.38 -10.47
N SER A 114 19.18 -3.48 -11.21
CA SER A 114 20.46 -3.87 -11.80
C SER A 114 21.08 -2.78 -12.67
N THR A 115 20.28 -1.90 -13.26
CA THR A 115 20.77 -0.85 -14.18
C THR A 115 21.29 0.38 -13.46
N TYR A 116 20.89 0.62 -12.20
CA TYR A 116 21.23 1.85 -11.47
C TYR A 116 21.58 1.66 -9.98
N ASP A 117 21.78 0.45 -9.51
CA ASP A 117 22.14 0.15 -8.11
C ASP A 117 23.47 0.76 -7.65
N HIS A 118 24.34 1.10 -8.62
CA HIS A 118 25.65 1.69 -8.41
C HIS A 118 25.63 3.21 -8.16
N ILE A 119 24.49 3.90 -8.39
CA ILE A 119 24.39 5.34 -8.17
C ILE A 119 24.10 5.67 -6.69
N LEU A 120 24.45 6.89 -6.27
CA LEU A 120 24.12 7.40 -4.93
C LEU A 120 22.63 7.69 -4.82
N MET A 121 22.03 7.43 -3.67
CA MET A 121 20.60 7.69 -3.39
C MET A 121 20.20 9.16 -3.69
N LYS A 122 21.07 10.13 -3.42
CA LYS A 122 20.80 11.55 -3.74
C LYS A 122 20.66 11.83 -5.25
N ASN A 123 21.31 11.02 -6.09
CA ASN A 123 21.29 11.16 -7.53
C ASN A 123 20.17 10.33 -8.20
N ALA A 124 19.49 9.49 -7.43
CA ALA A 124 18.39 8.68 -7.93
C ALA A 124 17.19 9.56 -8.29
N SER A 125 16.52 9.25 -9.41
CA SER A 125 15.25 9.88 -9.78
C SER A 125 14.14 9.53 -8.78
N GLY A 126 13.00 10.22 -8.85
CA GLY A 126 11.83 9.90 -8.03
C GLY A 126 11.37 8.44 -8.21
N GLY A 127 11.23 7.99 -9.46
CA GLY A 127 10.87 6.62 -9.80
C GLY A 127 11.90 5.60 -9.33
N GLN A 128 13.21 5.88 -9.44
CA GLN A 128 14.27 5.01 -8.93
C GLN A 128 14.20 4.87 -7.40
N ARG A 129 14.02 5.97 -6.67
CA ARG A 129 13.85 5.93 -5.21
C ARG A 129 12.61 5.13 -4.81
N LYS A 130 11.51 5.29 -5.57
CA LYS A 130 10.28 4.52 -5.38
C LYS A 130 10.52 3.02 -5.58
N ALA A 131 11.19 2.63 -6.65
CA ALA A 131 11.54 1.24 -6.92
C ALA A 131 12.40 0.64 -5.78
N VAL A 132 13.39 1.37 -5.28
CA VAL A 132 14.17 0.95 -4.10
C VAL A 132 13.26 0.77 -2.90
N SER A 133 12.32 1.69 -2.65
CA SER A 133 11.40 1.60 -1.52
C SER A 133 10.48 0.38 -1.60
N ILE A 134 9.95 0.08 -2.78
CA ILE A 134 9.17 -1.15 -3.01
C ILE A 134 10.03 -2.38 -2.70
N TYR A 135 11.24 -2.46 -3.25
CA TYR A 135 12.14 -3.57 -3.00
C TYR A 135 12.41 -3.79 -1.51
N LEU A 136 12.74 -2.72 -0.79
CA LEU A 136 13.01 -2.78 0.64
C LEU A 136 11.80 -3.24 1.47
N SER A 137 10.57 -2.88 1.05
CA SER A 137 9.35 -3.36 1.73
C SER A 137 9.23 -4.88 1.69
N PHE A 138 9.62 -5.51 0.57
CA PHE A 138 9.63 -6.97 0.46
C PHE A 138 10.83 -7.59 1.18
N LEU A 139 11.99 -6.92 1.15
CA LEU A 139 13.21 -7.39 1.82
C LEU A 139 13.02 -7.54 3.34
N LEU A 140 12.21 -6.68 3.96
CA LEU A 140 11.85 -6.78 5.39
C LEU A 140 11.04 -8.03 5.72
N ASN A 141 10.52 -8.74 4.74
CA ASN A 141 9.76 -9.99 4.87
C ASN A 141 8.62 -9.96 5.90
N LYS A 142 7.93 -8.86 6.00
CA LYS A 142 6.79 -8.77 6.90
C LYS A 142 5.54 -9.41 6.27
N PRO A 143 4.62 -9.95 7.10
CA PRO A 143 3.38 -10.54 6.59
C PRO A 143 2.39 -9.50 6.05
N ILE A 144 2.48 -8.24 6.48
CA ILE A 144 1.66 -7.13 5.99
C ILE A 144 2.56 -6.17 5.23
N ILE A 145 2.21 -5.87 3.99
CA ILE A 145 2.94 -4.91 3.15
C ILE A 145 1.96 -3.84 2.68
N ILE A 146 2.33 -2.58 2.89
CA ILE A 146 1.57 -1.41 2.43
C ILE A 146 2.39 -0.69 1.38
N LEU A 147 1.82 -0.56 0.17
CA LEU A 147 2.45 0.10 -0.97
C LEU A 147 1.65 1.34 -1.37
N ASP A 148 2.35 2.44 -1.62
CA ASP A 148 1.75 3.71 -2.07
C ASP A 148 2.16 3.99 -3.52
N GLU A 149 1.17 3.95 -4.43
CA GLU A 149 1.31 4.11 -5.88
C GLU A 149 2.40 3.23 -6.53
N PRO A 150 2.46 1.91 -6.26
CA PRO A 150 3.59 1.08 -6.70
C PRO A 150 3.72 0.95 -8.22
N PHE A 151 2.64 1.19 -8.95
CA PHE A 151 2.59 1.06 -10.42
C PHE A 151 2.87 2.36 -11.17
N ALA A 152 2.85 3.51 -10.49
CA ALA A 152 3.10 4.78 -11.15
C ALA A 152 4.53 4.83 -11.72
N ASP A 153 4.68 5.48 -12.86
CA ASP A 153 5.93 5.62 -13.61
C ASP A 153 6.51 4.30 -14.20
N LEU A 154 5.78 3.18 -14.12
CA LEU A 154 6.15 1.93 -14.78
C LEU A 154 5.51 1.85 -16.18
N ASP A 155 6.25 1.30 -17.14
CA ASP A 155 5.67 0.91 -18.42
C ASP A 155 4.71 -0.29 -18.28
N LEU A 156 3.90 -0.52 -19.30
CA LEU A 156 2.86 -1.57 -19.25
C LEU A 156 3.42 -2.97 -18.98
N THR A 157 4.61 -3.29 -19.50
CA THR A 157 5.25 -4.59 -19.30
C THR A 157 5.64 -4.77 -17.85
N LYS A 158 6.30 -3.78 -17.25
CA LYS A 158 6.70 -3.80 -15.85
C LYS A 158 5.50 -3.79 -14.90
N LYS A 159 4.43 -3.04 -15.23
CA LYS A 159 3.17 -3.08 -14.46
C LYS A 159 2.62 -4.51 -14.38
N LYS A 160 2.55 -5.21 -15.51
CA LYS A 160 2.09 -6.61 -15.55
C LYS A 160 3.01 -7.55 -14.77
N GLN A 161 4.34 -7.42 -14.94
CA GLN A 161 5.30 -8.24 -14.21
C GLN A 161 5.18 -8.03 -12.69
N LEU A 162 5.11 -6.77 -12.25
CA LEU A 162 4.92 -6.45 -10.83
C LEU A 162 3.58 -7.00 -10.31
N MET A 163 2.50 -6.87 -11.08
CA MET A 163 1.20 -7.43 -10.70
C MET A 163 1.29 -8.95 -10.48
N PHE A 164 1.90 -9.70 -11.41
CA PHE A 164 2.11 -11.14 -11.26
C PHE A 164 2.95 -11.48 -10.02
N TYR A 165 4.03 -10.74 -9.79
CA TYR A 165 4.87 -10.91 -8.61
C TYR A 165 4.05 -10.72 -7.31
N LEU A 166 3.24 -9.66 -7.25
CA LEU A 166 2.38 -9.39 -6.09
C LEU A 166 1.34 -10.49 -5.87
N GLN A 167 0.75 -11.02 -6.93
CA GLN A 167 -0.18 -12.17 -6.84
C GLN A 167 0.50 -13.41 -6.27
N GLN A 168 1.76 -13.67 -6.62
CA GLN A 168 2.52 -14.78 -6.04
C GLN A 168 2.82 -14.56 -4.54
N GLU A 169 3.16 -13.35 -4.12
CA GLU A 169 3.36 -13.02 -2.71
C GLU A 169 2.10 -13.26 -1.86
N ILE A 170 0.92 -12.96 -2.43
CA ILE A 170 -0.36 -13.20 -1.79
C ILE A 170 -0.65 -14.70 -1.72
N SER A 171 -0.63 -15.40 -2.85
CA SER A 171 -1.12 -16.78 -2.96
C SER A 171 -0.16 -17.80 -2.36
N GLN A 172 1.15 -17.63 -2.56
CA GLN A 172 2.16 -18.62 -2.13
C GLN A 172 2.70 -18.32 -0.74
N ARG A 173 2.81 -17.04 -0.35
CA ARG A 173 3.37 -16.62 0.94
C ARG A 173 2.33 -16.12 1.93
N ASN A 174 1.05 -16.18 1.55
CA ASN A 174 -0.08 -15.77 2.38
C ASN A 174 0.08 -14.36 2.99
N LYS A 175 0.63 -13.43 2.20
CA LYS A 175 0.79 -12.03 2.64
C LYS A 175 -0.53 -11.27 2.54
N LEU A 176 -0.67 -10.26 3.39
CA LEU A 176 -1.68 -9.22 3.26
C LEU A 176 -1.05 -8.02 2.54
N LEU A 177 -1.59 -7.64 1.40
CA LEU A 177 -1.19 -6.43 0.68
C LEU A 177 -2.27 -5.35 0.81
N ILE A 178 -1.84 -4.13 1.11
CA ILE A 178 -2.69 -2.93 1.05
C ILE A 178 -2.02 -1.99 0.06
N ILE A 179 -2.69 -1.73 -1.05
CA ILE A 179 -2.18 -0.89 -2.13
C ILE A 179 -3.01 0.38 -2.20
N ILE A 180 -2.35 1.52 -2.12
CA ILE A 180 -2.94 2.82 -2.41
C ILE A 180 -2.64 3.11 -3.86
N SER A 181 -3.64 3.34 -4.71
CA SER A 181 -3.42 3.73 -6.09
C SER A 181 -4.59 4.53 -6.66
N HIS A 182 -4.26 5.46 -7.54
CA HIS A 182 -5.23 6.15 -8.39
C HIS A 182 -5.26 5.57 -9.82
N GLU A 183 -4.24 4.81 -10.19
CA GLU A 183 -4.19 4.03 -11.43
C GLU A 183 -4.71 2.61 -11.15
N VAL A 184 -5.88 2.29 -11.66
CA VAL A 184 -6.53 0.99 -11.44
C VAL A 184 -6.79 0.23 -12.72
N ALA A 185 -6.85 0.93 -13.86
CA ALA A 185 -7.14 0.33 -15.18
C ALA A 185 -6.13 -0.75 -15.55
N GLY A 186 -6.61 -1.97 -15.79
CA GLY A 186 -5.80 -3.15 -16.13
C GLY A 186 -5.09 -3.80 -14.94
N LEU A 187 -5.37 -3.33 -13.72
CA LEU A 187 -4.84 -3.88 -12.46
C LEU A 187 -5.95 -4.55 -11.63
N GLU A 188 -7.20 -4.52 -12.09
CA GLU A 188 -8.37 -5.05 -11.40
C GLU A 188 -8.17 -6.50 -10.91
N PRO A 189 -7.54 -7.41 -11.69
CA PRO A 189 -7.35 -8.79 -11.25
C PRO A 189 -6.43 -8.96 -10.03
N LEU A 190 -5.72 -7.91 -9.62
CA LEU A 190 -4.86 -7.95 -8.43
C LEU A 190 -5.67 -7.79 -7.14
N PHE A 191 -6.79 -7.05 -7.18
CA PHE A 191 -7.48 -6.59 -6.00
C PHE A 191 -8.64 -7.52 -5.63
N ASP A 192 -8.59 -8.14 -4.45
CA ASP A 192 -9.69 -8.93 -3.90
C ASP A 192 -10.76 -8.04 -3.26
N TYR A 193 -10.33 -6.98 -2.59
CA TYR A 193 -11.18 -6.03 -1.87
C TYR A 193 -10.88 -4.59 -2.25
N ILE A 194 -11.92 -3.78 -2.23
CA ILE A 194 -11.84 -2.32 -2.40
C ILE A 194 -12.28 -1.66 -1.09
N VAL A 195 -11.41 -0.81 -0.56
CA VAL A 195 -11.66 0.01 0.63
C VAL A 195 -11.71 1.46 0.20
N ILE A 196 -12.82 2.15 0.46
CA ILE A 196 -12.98 3.56 0.11
C ILE A 196 -12.95 4.40 1.39
N LEU A 197 -11.95 5.28 1.45
CA LEU A 197 -11.79 6.27 2.52
C LEU A 197 -12.25 7.65 2.02
N LYS A 198 -13.22 8.23 2.70
CA LYS A 198 -13.74 9.57 2.41
C LYS A 198 -13.80 10.38 3.69
N GLU A 199 -13.18 11.58 3.69
CA GLU A 199 -13.21 12.51 4.84
C GLU A 199 -12.87 11.85 6.18
N GLY A 200 -11.81 11.03 6.17
CA GLY A 200 -11.34 10.33 7.36
C GLY A 200 -12.16 9.11 7.80
N LYS A 201 -13.16 8.69 7.03
CA LYS A 201 -14.03 7.54 7.34
C LYS A 201 -13.99 6.50 6.23
N ILE A 202 -14.01 5.22 6.60
CA ILE A 202 -14.25 4.14 5.62
C ILE A 202 -15.74 4.09 5.33
N ILE A 203 -16.08 4.27 4.05
CA ILE A 203 -17.45 4.20 3.56
C ILE A 203 -17.75 2.88 2.85
N GLU A 204 -16.71 2.21 2.33
CA GLU A 204 -16.80 0.87 1.71
C GLU A 204 -15.60 0.01 2.11
N ASN A 205 -15.86 -1.27 2.38
CA ASN A 205 -14.86 -2.34 2.46
C ASN A 205 -15.54 -3.63 2.01
N ALA A 206 -15.43 -3.94 0.72
CA ALA A 206 -16.13 -5.07 0.10
C ALA A 206 -15.32 -5.63 -1.07
N THR A 207 -15.66 -6.83 -1.52
CA THR A 207 -15.11 -7.41 -2.75
C THR A 207 -15.56 -6.61 -3.97
N GLN A 208 -14.85 -6.77 -5.08
CA GLN A 208 -15.26 -6.14 -6.34
C GLN A 208 -16.68 -6.58 -6.74
N ASP A 209 -16.98 -7.87 -6.64
CA ASP A 209 -18.29 -8.42 -7.00
C ASP A 209 -19.42 -7.83 -6.15
N GLU A 210 -19.22 -7.72 -4.83
CA GLU A 210 -20.19 -7.09 -3.93
C GLU A 210 -20.45 -5.64 -4.31
N LEU A 211 -19.41 -4.87 -4.67
CA LEU A 211 -19.55 -3.49 -5.09
C LEU A 211 -20.22 -3.38 -6.48
N TYR A 212 -19.88 -4.25 -7.43
CA TYR A 212 -20.58 -4.29 -8.72
C TYR A 212 -22.07 -4.60 -8.56
N HIS A 213 -22.44 -5.51 -7.66
CA HIS A 213 -23.85 -5.77 -7.35
C HIS A 213 -24.53 -4.59 -6.65
N LYS A 214 -23.82 -3.89 -5.78
CA LYS A 214 -24.36 -2.72 -5.06
C LYS A 214 -24.57 -1.50 -5.97
N TYR A 215 -23.69 -1.31 -6.95
CA TYR A 215 -23.67 -0.16 -7.85
C TYR A 215 -23.92 -0.59 -9.31
N THR A 216 -25.03 -1.34 -9.55
CA THR A 216 -25.37 -1.90 -10.87
C THR A 216 -25.58 -0.86 -11.96
N ASP A 217 -25.91 0.37 -11.60
CA ASP A 217 -26.18 1.48 -12.54
C ASP A 217 -24.95 2.41 -12.72
N ALA A 218 -23.75 1.92 -12.40
CA ALA A 218 -22.54 2.73 -12.51
C ALA A 218 -22.37 3.32 -13.92
N ARG A 219 -22.32 4.64 -14.00
CA ARG A 219 -22.21 5.41 -15.27
C ARG A 219 -20.86 5.23 -15.95
N LEU A 220 -19.83 4.90 -15.17
CA LEU A 220 -18.47 4.61 -15.63
C LEU A 220 -18.15 3.14 -15.40
N PRO A 221 -17.39 2.50 -16.31
CA PRO A 221 -16.99 1.10 -16.13
C PRO A 221 -15.89 0.95 -15.07
N GLY A 222 -15.78 -0.28 -14.54
CA GLY A 222 -14.68 -0.67 -13.67
C GLY A 222 -14.66 -0.02 -12.29
N ILE A 223 -13.53 -0.13 -11.62
CA ILE A 223 -13.33 0.40 -10.24
C ILE A 223 -13.53 1.92 -10.17
N GLU A 224 -13.19 2.65 -11.23
CA GLU A 224 -13.41 4.10 -11.29
C GLU A 224 -14.90 4.45 -11.22
N GLY A 225 -15.76 3.66 -11.90
CA GLY A 225 -17.20 3.81 -11.82
C GLY A 225 -17.74 3.51 -10.42
N LEU A 226 -17.30 2.42 -9.81
CA LEU A 226 -17.67 2.08 -8.43
C LEU A 226 -17.28 3.19 -7.45
N TYR A 227 -16.08 3.76 -7.61
CA TYR A 227 -15.62 4.87 -6.78
C TYR A 227 -16.47 6.12 -6.97
N TYR A 228 -16.84 6.45 -8.23
CA TYR A 228 -17.69 7.58 -8.53
C TYR A 228 -19.08 7.44 -7.91
N GLU A 229 -19.73 6.29 -8.04
CA GLU A 229 -21.06 6.05 -7.47
C GLU A 229 -21.04 6.06 -5.93
N ALA A 230 -20.00 5.54 -5.31
CA ALA A 230 -19.85 5.53 -3.86
C ALA A 230 -19.59 6.93 -3.28
N THR A 231 -18.88 7.80 -4.01
CA THR A 231 -18.36 9.05 -3.47
C THR A 231 -18.95 10.31 -4.10
N GLY A 232 -19.50 10.21 -5.32
CA GLY A 232 -19.83 11.33 -6.18
C GLY A 232 -18.62 12.05 -6.78
N GLN A 233 -17.42 11.44 -6.73
CA GLN A 233 -16.16 12.08 -7.08
C GLN A 233 -15.37 11.22 -8.07
N ILE A 234 -14.60 11.86 -8.96
CA ILE A 234 -13.74 11.16 -9.92
C ILE A 234 -12.44 10.74 -9.20
N LEU A 235 -12.02 9.48 -9.40
CA LEU A 235 -10.77 8.96 -8.86
C LEU A 235 -9.58 9.76 -9.43
N GLY A 236 -8.68 10.23 -8.56
CA GLY A 236 -7.54 11.06 -8.98
C GLY A 236 -7.89 12.50 -9.39
N GLY A 237 -9.16 12.88 -9.39
CA GLY A 237 -9.60 14.25 -9.65
C GLY A 237 -9.07 15.22 -8.60
N LYS A 238 -8.68 16.44 -9.02
CA LYS A 238 -8.39 17.52 -8.06
C LYS A 238 -9.71 17.91 -7.40
N ALA A 239 -9.69 18.04 -6.07
CA ALA A 239 -10.77 18.72 -5.37
C ALA A 239 -10.87 20.12 -5.96
N GLY A 240 -12.03 20.45 -6.53
CA GLY A 240 -12.35 21.79 -7.03
C GLY A 240 -12.46 22.81 -5.91
#